data_9c93eebf47f5c058b2178d2c9b23b462
#
_entry.id   9c93eebf47f5c058b2178d2c9b23b462
#
_cell.length_a   1.000
_cell.length_b   1.000
_cell.length_c   1.000
_cell.angle_alpha   90.00
_cell.angle_beta   90.00
_cell.angle_gamma   90.00
#
_symmetry.space_group_name_H-M   'P 1'
#
loop_
_entity.id
_entity.type
_entity.pdbx_description
1 polymer ?
#
loop_
_entity_poly.entity_id
_entity_poly.type
_entity_poly.pdbx_seq_one_letter_code
_entity_poly.pdbx_strand_id
1 'polypeptide(L)'
;MTSDRDLIIERLADVAAALDSRDWAGLGELFTESATGYGATGREAIVERVREHLGGCGPSQHLLGNHRVQLALHGDEDRARSLTYARVLHLGAGDRSDLSYECFGEYSDLWTRTPDGWRIDSRRFHISFDRGDFRTLQPG
;
A
#
# COMPACT_ATOMS: atom_id res chain seq x y z
N MET A 1 0.46 5.49 -26.12
CA MET A 1 0.86 6.36 -24.99
C MET A 1 0.12 5.95 -23.74
N THR A 2 0.82 5.74 -22.65
CA THR A 2 0.23 5.35 -21.39
C THR A 2 -0.37 6.58 -20.69
N SER A 3 -1.63 6.50 -20.28
CA SER A 3 -2.29 7.60 -19.59
C SER A 3 -1.80 7.73 -18.14
N ASP A 4 -1.98 8.89 -17.55
CA ASP A 4 -1.67 9.09 -16.12
C ASP A 4 -2.48 8.17 -15.23
N ARG A 5 -3.74 7.89 -15.59
CA ARG A 5 -4.56 6.91 -14.88
C ARG A 5 -3.88 5.54 -14.88
N ASP A 6 -3.41 5.08 -16.03
CA ASP A 6 -2.76 3.78 -16.15
C ASP A 6 -1.43 3.75 -15.38
N LEU A 7 -0.68 4.85 -15.38
CA LEU A 7 0.56 4.95 -14.62
C LEU A 7 0.31 4.85 -13.12
N ILE A 8 -0.73 5.50 -12.61
CA ILE A 8 -1.09 5.43 -11.19
C ILE A 8 -1.51 4.00 -10.82
N ILE A 9 -2.31 3.34 -11.67
CA ILE A 9 -2.72 1.94 -11.44
C ILE A 9 -1.48 1.03 -11.43
N GLU A 10 -0.53 1.26 -12.32
CA GLU A 10 0.72 0.51 -12.33
C GLU A 10 1.52 0.71 -11.02
N ARG A 11 1.59 1.96 -10.53
CA ARG A 11 2.24 2.22 -9.22
C ARG A 11 1.52 1.53 -8.06
N LEU A 12 0.20 1.44 -8.10
CA LEU A 12 -0.56 0.68 -7.10
C LEU A 12 -0.16 -0.80 -7.11
N ALA A 13 -0.01 -1.38 -8.29
CA ALA A 13 0.47 -2.76 -8.43
C ALA A 13 1.90 -2.91 -7.91
N ASP A 14 2.77 -1.94 -8.16
CA ASP A 14 4.14 -1.94 -7.64
C ASP A 14 4.17 -1.93 -6.11
N VAL A 15 3.29 -1.16 -5.48
CA VAL A 15 3.18 -1.14 -4.00
C VAL A 15 2.77 -2.52 -3.49
N ALA A 16 1.76 -3.13 -4.09
CA ALA A 16 1.32 -4.47 -3.71
C ALA A 16 2.45 -5.49 -3.87
N ALA A 17 3.18 -5.43 -4.98
CA ALA A 17 4.31 -6.33 -5.22
C ALA A 17 5.43 -6.14 -4.19
N ALA A 18 5.76 -4.89 -3.85
CA ALA A 18 6.78 -4.59 -2.85
C ALA A 18 6.36 -5.09 -1.45
N LEU A 19 5.09 -4.93 -1.09
CA LEU A 19 4.57 -5.45 0.17
C LEU A 19 4.68 -6.97 0.23
N ASP A 20 4.23 -7.66 -0.82
CA ASP A 20 4.17 -9.12 -0.84
C ASP A 20 5.55 -9.77 -0.94
N SER A 21 6.52 -9.10 -1.55
CA SER A 21 7.90 -9.56 -1.64
C SER A 21 8.78 -9.09 -0.48
N ARG A 22 8.25 -8.26 0.41
CA ARG A 22 8.99 -7.62 1.52
C ARG A 22 10.18 -6.79 1.00
N ASP A 23 10.01 -6.16 -0.16
CA ASP A 23 10.99 -5.25 -0.74
C ASP A 23 10.84 -3.87 -0.09
N TRP A 24 11.47 -3.71 1.06
CA TRP A 24 11.34 -2.49 1.86
C TRP A 24 11.93 -1.27 1.14
N ALA A 25 13.07 -1.43 0.48
CA ALA A 25 13.69 -0.35 -0.29
C ALA A 25 12.79 0.08 -1.46
N GLY A 26 12.28 -0.88 -2.22
CA GLY A 26 11.36 -0.61 -3.33
C GLY A 26 10.07 0.03 -2.87
N LEU A 27 9.53 -0.40 -1.72
CA LEU A 27 8.34 0.20 -1.13
C LEU A 27 8.56 1.68 -0.83
N GLY A 28 9.68 2.02 -0.20
CA GLY A 28 10.01 3.41 0.15
C GLY A 28 10.06 4.32 -1.07
N GLU A 29 10.58 3.84 -2.19
CA GLU A 29 10.71 4.62 -3.42
C GLU A 29 9.36 5.01 -4.03
N LEU A 30 8.28 4.35 -3.65
CA LEU A 30 6.94 4.64 -4.16
C LEU A 30 6.24 5.78 -3.43
N PHE A 31 6.84 6.27 -2.36
CA PHE A 31 6.35 7.39 -1.56
C PHE A 31 7.23 8.63 -1.76
N THR A 32 6.63 9.82 -1.62
CA THR A 32 7.42 11.05 -1.51
C THR A 32 8.17 11.05 -0.18
N GLU A 33 9.25 11.84 -0.06
CA GLU A 33 10.06 11.89 1.15
C GLU A 33 9.26 12.24 2.40
N SER A 34 8.32 13.18 2.27
CA SER A 34 7.50 13.68 3.37
C SER A 34 6.12 13.03 3.46
N ALA A 35 5.90 11.93 2.75
CA ALA A 35 4.60 11.26 2.70
C ALA A 35 4.08 10.88 4.08
N THR A 36 2.77 10.78 4.20
CA THR A 36 2.11 10.24 5.39
C THR A 36 1.39 8.93 5.03
N GLY A 37 1.37 8.00 5.96
CA GLY A 37 0.68 6.73 5.76
C GLY A 37 0.88 5.79 6.92
N TYR A 38 -0.04 4.88 7.09
CA TYR A 38 0.02 3.86 8.15
C TYR A 38 0.25 4.46 9.55
N GLY A 39 -0.22 5.69 9.77
CA GLY A 39 -0.03 6.39 11.03
C GLY A 39 1.37 6.96 11.24
N ALA A 40 2.20 7.03 10.20
CA ALA A 40 3.56 7.53 10.26
C ALA A 40 3.77 8.70 9.31
N THR A 41 4.78 9.50 9.54
CA THR A 41 5.17 10.63 8.69
C THR A 41 6.60 10.43 8.23
N GLY A 42 6.80 10.55 6.92
CA GLY A 42 8.08 10.36 6.27
C GLY A 42 8.24 8.93 5.73
N ARG A 43 8.91 8.85 4.59
CA ARG A 43 9.11 7.59 3.84
C ARG A 43 9.71 6.48 4.71
N GLU A 44 10.75 6.78 5.45
CA GLU A 44 11.43 5.78 6.27
C GLU A 44 10.55 5.29 7.42
N ALA A 45 9.82 6.20 8.07
CA ALA A 45 8.90 5.84 9.15
C ALA A 45 7.73 4.99 8.64
N ILE A 46 7.24 5.28 7.44
CA ILE A 46 6.18 4.50 6.80
C ILE A 46 6.66 3.06 6.57
N VAL A 47 7.83 2.89 5.98
CA VAL A 47 8.40 1.56 5.70
C VAL A 47 8.60 0.78 7.00
N GLU A 48 9.12 1.41 8.04
CA GLU A 48 9.31 0.77 9.34
C GLU A 48 7.97 0.35 9.96
N ARG A 49 6.95 1.20 9.87
CA ARG A 49 5.62 0.87 10.38
C ARG A 49 5.01 -0.34 9.66
N VAL A 50 5.16 -0.40 8.34
CA VAL A 50 4.69 -1.55 7.56
C VAL A 50 5.46 -2.81 7.96
N ARG A 51 6.77 -2.69 8.12
CA ARG A 51 7.62 -3.80 8.53
C ARG A 51 7.24 -4.36 9.90
N GLU A 52 6.82 -3.50 10.84
CA GLU A 52 6.33 -3.95 12.15
C GLU A 52 5.15 -4.92 12.05
N HIS A 53 4.37 -4.84 10.99
CA HIS A 53 3.20 -5.69 10.80
C HIS A 53 3.46 -6.87 9.87
N LEU A 54 4.24 -6.67 8.81
CA LEU A 54 4.43 -7.67 7.77
C LEU A 54 5.75 -8.42 7.84
N GLY A 55 6.77 -7.85 8.52
CA GLY A 55 8.12 -8.43 8.48
C GLY A 55 8.24 -9.81 9.06
N GLY A 56 7.42 -10.13 10.07
CA GLY A 56 7.38 -11.46 10.69
C GLY A 56 6.25 -12.36 10.19
N CYS A 57 5.48 -11.88 9.21
CA CYS A 57 4.42 -12.64 8.56
C CYS A 57 5.01 -13.67 7.59
N GLY A 58 4.28 -14.75 7.36
CA GLY A 58 4.52 -15.63 6.22
C GLY A 58 4.03 -14.98 4.92
N PRO A 59 3.73 -15.80 3.89
CA PRO A 59 3.27 -15.25 2.61
C PRO A 59 2.04 -14.37 2.76
N SER A 60 1.96 -13.36 1.92
CA SER A 60 0.75 -12.53 1.78
C SER A 60 0.47 -12.26 0.32
N GLN A 61 -0.78 -11.94 0.02
CA GLN A 61 -1.15 -11.47 -1.31
C GLN A 61 -2.11 -10.29 -1.18
N HIS A 62 -1.69 -9.16 -1.75
CA HIS A 62 -2.54 -8.00 -1.93
C HIS A 62 -3.16 -8.07 -3.32
N LEU A 63 -4.48 -8.20 -3.38
CA LEU A 63 -5.22 -8.18 -4.64
C LEU A 63 -6.00 -6.87 -4.71
N LEU A 64 -5.70 -6.06 -5.73
CA LEU A 64 -6.26 -4.74 -5.91
C LEU A 64 -7.22 -4.71 -7.08
N GLY A 65 -8.23 -3.84 -7.00
CA GLY A 65 -9.19 -3.67 -8.09
C GLY A 65 -10.11 -2.50 -7.85
N ASN A 66 -11.06 -2.33 -8.77
CA ASN A 66 -12.08 -1.27 -8.69
C ASN A 66 -11.46 0.11 -8.49
N HIS A 67 -10.42 0.40 -9.28
CA HIS A 67 -9.69 1.66 -9.19
C HIS A 67 -10.54 2.83 -9.64
N ARG A 68 -10.55 3.90 -8.84
CA ARG A 68 -11.10 5.20 -9.21
C ARG A 68 -9.98 6.21 -9.11
N VAL A 69 -9.70 6.92 -10.19
CA VAL A 69 -8.61 7.88 -10.24
C VAL A 69 -9.17 9.24 -10.64
N GLN A 70 -8.91 10.24 -9.82
CA GLN A 70 -9.24 11.63 -10.11
C GLN A 70 -7.93 12.37 -10.42
N LEU A 71 -7.76 12.76 -11.68
CA LEU A 71 -6.61 13.54 -12.12
C LEU A 71 -6.87 15.03 -11.92
N ALA A 72 -5.83 15.83 -12.00
CA ALA A 72 -5.87 17.28 -11.86
C ALA A 72 -6.63 17.71 -10.59
N LEU A 73 -6.23 17.13 -9.46
CA LEU A 73 -6.87 17.38 -8.17
C LEU A 73 -6.77 18.86 -7.82
N HIS A 74 -7.92 19.49 -7.52
CA HIS A 74 -8.03 20.92 -7.26
C HIS A 74 -7.42 21.81 -8.38
N GLY A 75 -7.48 21.34 -9.64
CA GLY A 75 -6.95 22.04 -10.80
C GLY A 75 -5.45 21.89 -11.00
N ASP A 76 -4.76 21.12 -10.17
CA ASP A 76 -3.32 20.88 -10.26
C ASP A 76 -3.05 19.58 -11.03
N GLU A 77 -2.49 19.70 -12.24
CA GLU A 77 -2.20 18.55 -13.11
C GLU A 77 -1.13 17.61 -12.53
N ASP A 78 -0.35 18.06 -11.55
CA ASP A 78 0.67 17.25 -10.89
C ASP A 78 0.14 16.55 -9.62
N ARG A 79 -1.15 16.65 -9.37
CA ARG A 79 -1.79 16.03 -8.21
C ARG A 79 -2.96 15.15 -8.64
N ALA A 80 -3.12 14.03 -7.93
CA ALA A 80 -4.22 13.11 -8.18
C ALA A 80 -4.67 12.44 -6.89
N ARG A 81 -5.86 11.84 -6.95
CA ARG A 81 -6.39 11.00 -5.88
C ARG A 81 -6.77 9.65 -6.49
N SER A 82 -6.56 8.57 -5.74
CA SER A 82 -7.11 7.27 -6.11
C SER A 82 -7.80 6.61 -4.94
N LEU A 83 -8.84 5.84 -5.27
CA LEU A 83 -9.52 4.93 -4.36
C LEU A 83 -9.42 3.54 -4.98
N THR A 84 -8.98 2.55 -4.20
CA THR A 84 -8.68 1.22 -4.73
C THR A 84 -9.14 0.17 -3.74
N TYR A 85 -9.96 -0.77 -4.18
CA TYR A 85 -10.34 -1.90 -3.34
C TYR A 85 -9.14 -2.83 -3.18
N ALA A 86 -8.99 -3.35 -1.97
CA ALA A 86 -7.95 -4.31 -1.66
C ALA A 86 -8.52 -5.50 -0.89
N ARG A 87 -8.13 -6.68 -1.32
CA ARG A 87 -8.37 -7.91 -0.57
C ARG A 87 -6.98 -8.47 -0.26
N VAL A 88 -6.69 -8.67 1.03
CA VAL A 88 -5.34 -9.08 1.46
C VAL A 88 -5.44 -10.31 2.33
N LEU A 89 -4.78 -11.38 1.90
CA LEU A 89 -4.64 -12.59 2.72
C LEU A 89 -3.21 -12.64 3.26
N HIS A 90 -3.11 -12.88 4.58
CA HIS A 90 -1.84 -13.05 5.27
C HIS A 90 -1.81 -14.46 5.91
N LEU A 91 -0.72 -15.17 5.70
CA LEU A 91 -0.46 -16.42 6.40
C LEU A 91 0.58 -16.19 7.48
N GLY A 92 0.48 -16.89 8.58
CA GLY A 92 1.47 -16.80 9.65
C GLY A 92 2.77 -17.50 9.30
N ALA A 93 3.81 -17.22 10.06
CA ALA A 93 5.14 -17.82 9.91
C ALA A 93 5.55 -18.57 11.18
N GLY A 94 6.43 -19.55 11.04
CA GLY A 94 6.99 -20.30 12.15
C GLY A 94 5.90 -21.02 12.96
N ASP A 95 5.86 -20.79 14.25
CA ASP A 95 4.89 -21.39 15.17
C ASP A 95 3.48 -20.82 15.03
N ARG A 96 3.29 -19.81 14.17
CA ARG A 96 2.00 -19.24 13.81
C ARG A 96 1.54 -19.64 12.40
N SER A 97 2.17 -20.64 11.81
CA SER A 97 1.88 -21.06 10.42
C SER A 97 0.45 -21.58 10.22
N ASP A 98 -0.25 -21.94 11.27
CA ASP A 98 -1.66 -22.33 11.24
C ASP A 98 -2.62 -21.14 11.31
N LEU A 99 -2.11 -19.94 11.55
CA LEU A 99 -2.93 -18.74 11.60
C LEU A 99 -3.01 -18.06 10.24
N SER A 100 -4.13 -17.42 10.00
CA SER A 100 -4.30 -16.55 8.83
C SER A 100 -5.14 -15.32 9.22
N TYR A 101 -4.95 -14.25 8.46
CA TYR A 101 -5.76 -13.05 8.62
C TYR A 101 -6.04 -12.48 7.25
N GLU A 102 -7.32 -12.25 6.96
CA GLU A 102 -7.78 -11.71 5.69
C GLU A 102 -8.58 -10.43 5.93
N CYS A 103 -8.23 -9.37 5.21
CA CYS A 103 -8.98 -8.12 5.30
C CYS A 103 -9.45 -7.66 3.92
N PHE A 104 -10.56 -6.95 3.94
CA PHE A 104 -11.24 -6.43 2.77
C PHE A 104 -11.44 -4.93 3.01
N GLY A 105 -10.80 -4.12 2.21
CA GLY A 105 -10.82 -2.70 2.47
C GLY A 105 -10.59 -1.85 1.23
N GLU A 106 -10.23 -0.60 1.48
CA GLU A 106 -10.01 0.39 0.45
C GLU A 106 -8.80 1.25 0.79
N TYR A 107 -7.91 1.39 -0.18
CA TYR A 107 -6.82 2.37 -0.11
C TYR A 107 -7.31 3.71 -0.65
N SER A 108 -7.10 4.77 0.09
CA SER A 108 -7.29 6.15 -0.34
C SER A 108 -5.92 6.81 -0.41
N ASP A 109 -5.48 7.14 -1.62
CA ASP A 109 -4.15 7.67 -1.85
C ASP A 109 -4.21 9.05 -2.50
N LEU A 110 -3.32 9.93 -2.05
CA LEU A 110 -3.02 11.18 -2.72
C LEU A 110 -1.66 11.04 -3.40
N TRP A 111 -1.58 11.54 -4.63
CA TRP A 111 -0.42 11.38 -5.50
C TRP A 111 0.17 12.71 -5.91
N THR A 112 1.49 12.75 -6.06
CA THR A 112 2.22 13.87 -6.63
C THR A 112 3.05 13.36 -7.80
N ARG A 113 3.01 14.06 -8.93
CA ARG A 113 3.90 13.80 -10.05
C ARG A 113 5.27 14.38 -9.71
N THR A 114 6.28 13.54 -9.71
CA THR A 114 7.68 13.93 -9.47
C THR A 114 8.48 13.73 -10.76
N PRO A 115 9.75 14.19 -10.81
CA PRO A 115 10.62 13.89 -11.95
C PRO A 115 10.78 12.38 -12.22
N ASP A 116 10.60 11.55 -11.19
CA ASP A 116 10.70 10.10 -11.29
C ASP A 116 9.34 9.43 -11.51
N GLY A 117 8.29 10.20 -11.77
CA GLY A 117 6.92 9.71 -11.98
C GLY A 117 6.02 9.91 -10.78
N TRP A 118 4.85 9.31 -10.84
CA TRP A 118 3.87 9.42 -9.77
C TRP A 118 4.34 8.72 -8.49
N ARG A 119 4.19 9.42 -7.36
CA ARG A 119 4.54 8.90 -6.03
C ARG A 119 3.42 9.20 -5.05
N ILE A 120 3.23 8.33 -4.07
CA ILE A 120 2.22 8.49 -3.04
C ILE A 120 2.67 9.56 -2.04
N ASP A 121 1.82 10.55 -1.83
CA ASP A 121 2.04 11.62 -0.88
C ASP A 121 1.30 11.37 0.45
N SER A 122 0.19 10.64 0.38
CA SER A 122 -0.59 10.24 1.55
C SER A 122 -1.30 8.93 1.24
N ARG A 123 -1.26 7.99 2.17
CA ARG A 123 -1.98 6.72 2.04
C ARG A 123 -2.78 6.43 3.30
N ARG A 124 -4.04 6.05 3.10
CA ARG A 124 -4.91 5.55 4.16
C ARG A 124 -5.49 4.22 3.73
N PHE A 125 -5.55 3.27 4.67
CA PHE A 125 -6.22 2.00 4.44
C PHE A 125 -7.41 1.89 5.39
N HIS A 126 -8.60 1.74 4.82
CA HIS A 126 -9.81 1.50 5.58
C HIS A 126 -10.23 0.04 5.43
N ILE A 127 -10.29 -0.69 6.54
CA ILE A 127 -10.76 -2.07 6.55
C ILE A 127 -12.28 -2.05 6.73
N SER A 128 -13.00 -2.54 5.72
CA SER A 128 -14.46 -2.61 5.76
C SER A 128 -14.94 -3.81 6.58
N PHE A 129 -14.28 -4.94 6.42
CA PHE A 129 -14.52 -6.16 7.19
C PHE A 129 -13.31 -7.07 7.07
N ASP A 130 -13.19 -8.02 8.00
CA ASP A 130 -12.06 -8.95 8.05
C ASP A 130 -12.48 -10.29 8.62
N ARG A 131 -11.57 -11.25 8.57
CA ARG A 131 -11.72 -12.56 9.19
C ARG A 131 -10.35 -13.12 9.55
N GLY A 132 -10.34 -14.04 10.48
CA GLY A 132 -9.11 -14.72 10.91
C GLY A 132 -8.54 -14.12 12.19
N ASP A 133 -7.25 -14.34 12.39
CA ASP A 133 -6.57 -13.98 13.64
C ASP A 133 -5.51 -12.91 13.36
N PHE A 134 -5.70 -11.73 13.95
CA PHE A 134 -4.78 -10.61 13.77
C PHE A 134 -3.35 -10.90 14.28
N ARG A 135 -3.18 -11.89 15.16
CA ARG A 135 -1.84 -12.32 15.60
C ARG A 135 -0.98 -12.87 14.48
N THR A 136 -1.58 -13.13 13.30
CA THR A 136 -0.85 -13.46 12.08
C THR A 136 0.16 -12.38 11.69
N LEU A 137 -0.17 -11.11 11.96
CA LEU A 137 0.68 -9.97 11.65
C LEU A 137 1.67 -9.75 12.80
N GLN A 138 2.96 -9.84 12.49
CA GLN A 138 4.01 -9.76 13.50
C GLN A 138 5.17 -8.88 13.05
N PRO A 139 5.86 -8.21 14.00
CA PRO A 139 7.09 -7.49 13.70
C PRO A 139 8.15 -8.39 13.09
N GLY A 140 8.96 -7.81 12.20
CA GLY A 140 10.06 -8.50 11.56
C GLY A 140 11.39 -7.80 11.69
#